data_ff4acb253316568e143d7b5e8c8feced
#
_entry.id   ff4acb253316568e143d7b5e8c8feced
#
_cell.length_a   1.000
_cell.length_b   1.000
_cell.length_c   1.000
_cell.angle_alpha   90.00
_cell.angle_beta   90.00
_cell.angle_gamma   90.00
#
_symmetry.space_group_name_H-M   'P 1'
#
loop_
_entity.id
_entity.type
_entity.pdbx_description
1 polymer ?
#
loop_
_entity_poly.entity_id
_entity_poly.type
_entity_poly.pdbx_seq_one_letter_code
_entity_poly.pdbx_strand_id
1 'polypeptide(L)'
;KWNIKILIHSGKQRGLDDEDIMNRIRQERPDLVIVPDAGTNNYEQANELCEIGIGLIVLDHHDIVTPIDKGYLINNQDHRYNVSRNGSGALVTHKFLQGLDNQFSLDWSGYFIDLVALSLVSDSMIMSEMENREYYHFGLETRDCVNNEFLGAMIDRFVGSDTYTQRDLGFKIIPKLNSVCRCNDVELKQQLILAFIGQCDINETLDMVEQSHQNQIKIVDDIIQNNMDTILSCGQNNLIVFASDDVPRSYSGLLAGKIKTLCDNKPTIVGSIKDDIMIGSLRSPIPLREELDNNELVDWASGHEESCGVQIQVDNIQALVDYYNTIELSYTPHIDVLKSYSIKSI
;
A
#
# COMPACT_ATOMS: atom_id res chain seq x y z
N LYS A 1 -18.07 -27.96 -3.29
CA LYS A 1 -16.70 -27.55 -2.90
C LYS A 1 -16.20 -26.58 -3.95
N TRP A 2 -15.90 -25.37 -3.57
CA TRP A 2 -15.36 -24.35 -4.48
C TRP A 2 -13.89 -24.68 -4.81
N ASN A 3 -13.48 -24.50 -6.05
CA ASN A 3 -12.08 -24.55 -6.45
C ASN A 3 -11.53 -23.13 -6.46
N ILE A 4 -10.82 -22.74 -5.39
CA ILE A 4 -10.29 -21.39 -5.22
C ILE A 4 -8.80 -21.41 -5.57
N LYS A 5 -8.37 -20.50 -6.43
CA LYS A 5 -6.96 -20.23 -6.73
C LYS A 5 -6.62 -18.81 -6.35
N ILE A 6 -5.46 -18.63 -5.77
CA ILE A 6 -4.91 -17.32 -5.43
C ILE A 6 -3.84 -16.99 -6.47
N LEU A 7 -4.03 -15.90 -7.21
CA LEU A 7 -3.06 -15.36 -8.13
C LEU A 7 -2.30 -14.22 -7.46
N ILE A 8 -0.97 -14.25 -7.52
CA ILE A 8 -0.09 -13.33 -6.80
C ILE A 8 0.80 -12.62 -7.81
N HIS A 9 0.85 -11.29 -7.71
CA HIS A 9 1.71 -10.45 -8.54
C HIS A 9 3.20 -10.63 -8.23
N SER A 10 4.02 -10.58 -9.27
CA SER A 10 5.46 -10.37 -9.13
C SER A 10 5.76 -8.87 -8.99
N GLY A 11 6.50 -8.48 -7.94
CA GLY A 11 6.87 -7.07 -7.73
C GLY A 11 5.72 -6.18 -7.26
N LYS A 12 5.63 -4.96 -7.81
CA LYS A 12 4.72 -3.88 -7.37
C LYS A 12 3.50 -3.70 -8.26
N GLN A 13 3.18 -4.63 -9.13
CA GLN A 13 1.98 -4.56 -9.98
C GLN A 13 0.72 -4.71 -9.12
N ARG A 14 -0.42 -4.21 -9.61
CA ARG A 14 -1.68 -4.20 -8.87
C ARG A 14 -2.85 -4.58 -9.77
N GLY A 15 -3.86 -5.20 -9.18
CA GLY A 15 -5.13 -5.49 -9.85
C GLY A 15 -4.95 -6.31 -11.12
N LEU A 16 -5.59 -5.88 -12.18
CA LEU A 16 -5.60 -6.56 -13.48
C LEU A 16 -4.58 -5.97 -14.48
N ASP A 17 -3.72 -5.04 -14.06
CA ASP A 17 -2.68 -4.47 -14.94
C ASP A 17 -1.52 -5.43 -15.20
N ASP A 18 -1.44 -6.54 -14.47
CA ASP A 18 -0.42 -7.55 -14.65
C ASP A 18 -0.79 -8.50 -15.78
N GLU A 19 -0.07 -8.41 -16.91
CA GLU A 19 -0.33 -9.24 -18.07
C GLU A 19 -0.11 -10.74 -17.82
N ASP A 20 0.80 -11.11 -16.92
CA ASP A 20 1.01 -12.51 -16.55
C ASP A 20 -0.21 -13.04 -15.78
N ILE A 21 -0.79 -12.24 -14.90
CA ILE A 21 -2.04 -12.55 -14.19
C ILE A 21 -3.18 -12.66 -15.19
N MET A 22 -3.34 -11.70 -16.09
CA MET A 22 -4.39 -11.72 -17.13
C MET A 22 -4.25 -12.95 -18.05
N ASN A 23 -3.03 -13.31 -18.46
CA ASN A 23 -2.78 -14.50 -19.26
C ASN A 23 -3.18 -15.78 -18.53
N ARG A 24 -2.90 -15.88 -17.23
CA ARG A 24 -3.34 -17.02 -16.41
C ARG A 24 -4.86 -17.08 -16.31
N ILE A 25 -5.54 -15.95 -16.10
CA ILE A 25 -7.02 -15.89 -16.05
C ILE A 25 -7.61 -16.35 -17.38
N ARG A 26 -7.06 -15.88 -18.51
CA ARG A 26 -7.49 -16.30 -19.88
C ARG A 26 -7.34 -17.80 -20.10
N GLN A 27 -6.24 -18.38 -19.61
CA GLN A 27 -5.95 -19.82 -19.76
C GLN A 27 -6.83 -20.69 -18.86
N GLU A 28 -6.98 -20.31 -17.61
CA GLU A 28 -7.69 -21.10 -16.61
C GLU A 28 -9.22 -20.94 -16.68
N ARG A 29 -9.70 -19.86 -17.24
CA ARG A 29 -11.12 -19.52 -17.42
C ARG A 29 -11.96 -19.79 -16.18
N PRO A 30 -11.70 -19.11 -15.04
CA PRO A 30 -12.51 -19.26 -13.86
C PRO A 30 -13.94 -18.74 -14.09
N ASP A 31 -14.91 -19.24 -13.34
CA ASP A 31 -16.28 -18.72 -13.36
C ASP A 31 -16.36 -17.28 -12.82
N LEU A 32 -15.47 -16.94 -11.85
CA LEU A 32 -15.46 -15.67 -11.14
C LEU A 32 -14.04 -15.27 -10.78
N VAL A 33 -13.71 -14.01 -11.00
CA VAL A 33 -12.51 -13.32 -10.50
C VAL A 33 -12.92 -12.33 -9.43
N ILE A 34 -12.25 -12.35 -8.27
CA ILE A 34 -12.42 -11.36 -7.20
C ILE A 34 -11.09 -10.62 -7.05
N VAL A 35 -11.13 -9.30 -7.13
CA VAL A 35 -9.95 -8.41 -7.03
C VAL A 35 -10.09 -7.55 -5.78
N PRO A 36 -9.43 -7.92 -4.67
CA PRO A 36 -9.43 -7.11 -3.46
C PRO A 36 -8.33 -6.03 -3.53
N ASP A 37 -8.61 -4.86 -2.99
CA ASP A 37 -7.67 -3.73 -2.78
C ASP A 37 -7.02 -3.19 -4.08
N ALA A 38 -7.67 -3.42 -5.20
CA ALA A 38 -7.24 -2.92 -6.51
C ALA A 38 -8.37 -3.10 -7.55
N GLY A 39 -8.17 -2.56 -8.75
CA GLY A 39 -8.99 -2.90 -9.91
C GLY A 39 -10.05 -1.87 -10.27
N THR A 40 -10.27 -0.84 -9.46
CA THR A 40 -11.29 0.20 -9.72
C THR A 40 -11.19 0.79 -11.12
N ASN A 41 -9.98 1.05 -11.60
CA ASN A 41 -9.72 1.73 -12.87
C ASN A 41 -9.24 0.78 -14.00
N ASN A 42 -9.37 -0.54 -13.83
CA ASN A 42 -8.97 -1.52 -14.83
C ASN A 42 -10.08 -1.76 -15.89
N TYR A 43 -10.53 -0.68 -16.54
CA TYR A 43 -11.66 -0.67 -17.45
C TYR A 43 -11.51 -1.65 -18.62
N GLU A 44 -10.36 -1.65 -19.30
CA GLU A 44 -10.11 -2.50 -20.47
C GLU A 44 -10.10 -3.99 -20.08
N GLN A 45 -9.41 -4.34 -19.00
CA GLN A 45 -9.32 -5.69 -18.50
C GLN A 45 -10.68 -6.23 -18.02
N ALA A 46 -11.47 -5.38 -17.36
CA ALA A 46 -12.82 -5.73 -16.93
C ALA A 46 -13.74 -6.04 -18.12
N ASN A 47 -13.68 -5.23 -19.18
CA ASN A 47 -14.41 -5.46 -20.42
C ASN A 47 -14.02 -6.78 -21.06
N GLU A 48 -12.72 -7.04 -21.20
CA GLU A 48 -12.19 -8.28 -21.76
C GLU A 48 -12.71 -9.51 -21.00
N LEU A 49 -12.59 -9.51 -19.64
CA LEU A 49 -13.03 -10.64 -18.82
C LEU A 49 -14.54 -10.91 -18.99
N CYS A 50 -15.35 -9.86 -19.00
CA CYS A 50 -16.79 -10.02 -19.17
C CYS A 50 -17.18 -10.48 -20.59
N GLU A 51 -16.47 -10.04 -21.65
CA GLU A 51 -16.68 -10.49 -23.02
C GLU A 51 -16.41 -11.98 -23.20
N ILE A 52 -15.42 -12.52 -22.49
CA ILE A 52 -15.13 -13.96 -22.52
C ILE A 52 -15.95 -14.77 -21.49
N GLY A 53 -16.93 -14.12 -20.83
CA GLY A 53 -17.90 -14.75 -19.93
C GLY A 53 -17.42 -15.03 -18.51
N ILE A 54 -16.35 -14.36 -18.07
CA ILE A 54 -15.84 -14.46 -16.70
C ILE A 54 -16.51 -13.40 -15.81
N GLY A 55 -17.10 -13.81 -14.69
CA GLY A 55 -17.64 -12.89 -13.68
C GLY A 55 -16.52 -12.11 -12.99
N LEU A 56 -16.78 -10.82 -12.67
CA LEU A 56 -15.81 -9.97 -12.00
C LEU A 56 -16.42 -9.25 -10.80
N ILE A 57 -15.75 -9.29 -9.64
CA ILE A 57 -16.05 -8.47 -8.46
C ILE A 57 -14.78 -7.74 -8.06
N VAL A 58 -14.84 -6.42 -8.01
CA VAL A 58 -13.76 -5.54 -7.53
C VAL A 58 -14.18 -4.96 -6.18
N LEU A 59 -13.32 -5.14 -5.15
CA LEU A 59 -13.52 -4.67 -3.78
C LEU A 59 -12.37 -3.73 -3.44
N ASP A 60 -12.54 -2.41 -3.66
CA ASP A 60 -11.44 -1.46 -3.67
C ASP A 60 -11.77 -0.16 -2.94
N HIS A 61 -10.76 0.66 -2.66
CA HIS A 61 -10.88 1.94 -1.98
C HIS A 61 -10.12 3.08 -2.67
N HIS A 62 -9.42 2.78 -3.76
CA HIS A 62 -8.66 3.77 -4.53
C HIS A 62 -9.59 4.75 -5.27
N ASP A 63 -9.06 5.94 -5.60
CA ASP A 63 -9.78 6.98 -6.31
C ASP A 63 -10.37 6.47 -7.63
N ILE A 64 -11.59 6.91 -7.92
CA ILE A 64 -12.34 6.54 -9.12
C ILE A 64 -12.02 7.55 -10.21
N VAL A 65 -11.24 7.15 -11.21
CA VAL A 65 -10.84 7.97 -12.37
C VAL A 65 -11.52 7.44 -13.64
N THR A 66 -11.24 6.20 -14.00
CA THR A 66 -11.84 5.50 -15.15
C THR A 66 -12.40 4.17 -14.65
N PRO A 67 -13.56 4.19 -13.96
CA PRO A 67 -14.07 3.01 -13.29
C PRO A 67 -14.45 1.92 -14.28
N ILE A 68 -14.36 0.66 -13.81
CA ILE A 68 -14.93 -0.45 -14.56
C ILE A 68 -16.46 -0.23 -14.72
N ASP A 69 -16.99 -0.57 -15.89
CA ASP A 69 -18.42 -0.53 -16.20
C ASP A 69 -19.03 -1.94 -16.41
N LYS A 70 -18.17 -2.95 -16.41
CA LYS A 70 -18.55 -4.37 -16.45
C LYS A 70 -18.14 -5.08 -15.15
N GLY A 71 -18.93 -6.05 -14.73
CA GLY A 71 -18.77 -6.69 -13.43
C GLY A 71 -19.37 -5.87 -12.28
N TYR A 72 -18.90 -6.12 -11.07
CA TYR A 72 -19.36 -5.45 -9.85
C TYR A 72 -18.20 -4.68 -9.21
N LEU A 73 -18.34 -3.35 -9.15
CA LEU A 73 -17.43 -2.48 -8.42
C LEU A 73 -18.07 -2.11 -7.07
N ILE A 74 -17.39 -2.49 -5.99
CA ILE A 74 -17.68 -2.05 -4.62
C ILE A 74 -16.50 -1.23 -4.16
N ASN A 75 -16.71 0.08 -4.06
CA ASN A 75 -15.67 1.05 -3.70
C ASN A 75 -16.27 2.13 -2.79
N ASN A 76 -15.63 2.42 -1.66
CA ASN A 76 -16.10 3.41 -0.70
C ASN A 76 -15.91 4.85 -1.18
N GLN A 77 -15.17 5.11 -2.26
CA GLN A 77 -15.10 6.42 -2.92
C GLN A 77 -16.34 6.70 -3.80
N ASP A 78 -17.17 5.70 -4.08
CA ASP A 78 -18.38 5.87 -4.88
C ASP A 78 -19.43 6.68 -4.11
N HIS A 79 -19.78 7.83 -4.66
CA HIS A 79 -20.77 8.76 -4.09
C HIS A 79 -22.19 8.19 -3.92
N ARG A 80 -22.47 7.06 -4.54
CA ARG A 80 -23.77 6.35 -4.38
C ARG A 80 -23.89 5.70 -3.02
N TYR A 81 -22.79 5.44 -2.31
CA TYR A 81 -22.76 4.83 -0.99
C TYR A 81 -22.53 5.87 0.10
N ASN A 82 -23.37 5.83 1.15
CA ASN A 82 -23.17 6.67 2.33
C ASN A 82 -22.30 5.93 3.36
N VAL A 83 -20.99 5.83 3.04
CA VAL A 83 -19.97 5.15 3.85
C VAL A 83 -18.77 6.07 4.05
N SER A 84 -17.95 5.81 5.08
CA SER A 84 -16.68 6.51 5.25
C SER A 84 -15.75 6.25 4.06
N ARG A 85 -15.16 7.31 3.52
CA ARG A 85 -14.16 7.24 2.44
C ARG A 85 -12.76 6.95 2.95
N ASN A 86 -12.58 6.99 4.27
CA ASN A 86 -11.29 6.77 4.92
C ASN A 86 -11.09 5.30 5.33
N GLY A 87 -11.71 4.35 4.62
CA GLY A 87 -11.55 2.93 4.84
C GLY A 87 -10.55 2.30 3.86
N SER A 88 -9.81 1.29 4.30
CA SER A 88 -8.89 0.50 3.47
C SER A 88 -9.65 -0.50 2.59
N GLY A 89 -8.96 -1.09 1.59
CA GLY A 89 -9.52 -2.16 0.75
C GLY A 89 -9.94 -3.39 1.56
N ALA A 90 -9.23 -3.71 2.64
CA ALA A 90 -9.64 -4.77 3.56
C ALA A 90 -10.94 -4.42 4.31
N LEU A 91 -11.17 -3.15 4.67
CA LEU A 91 -12.45 -2.72 5.25
C LEU A 91 -13.59 -2.88 4.24
N VAL A 92 -13.39 -2.49 2.98
CA VAL A 92 -14.39 -2.68 1.91
C VAL A 92 -14.70 -4.17 1.74
N THR A 93 -13.66 -5.02 1.69
CA THR A 93 -13.81 -6.48 1.61
C THR A 93 -14.58 -7.03 2.80
N HIS A 94 -14.28 -6.56 4.01
CA HIS A 94 -14.96 -7.00 5.22
C HIS A 94 -16.47 -6.62 5.21
N LYS A 95 -16.80 -5.40 4.77
CA LYS A 95 -18.21 -4.99 4.61
C LYS A 95 -18.96 -5.84 3.60
N PHE A 96 -18.30 -6.25 2.53
CA PHE A 96 -18.85 -7.21 1.58
C PHE A 96 -19.10 -8.57 2.24
N LEU A 97 -18.16 -9.08 3.05
CA LEU A 97 -18.34 -10.31 3.84
C LEU A 97 -19.50 -10.19 4.84
N GLN A 98 -19.64 -9.04 5.53
CA GLN A 98 -20.82 -8.81 6.42
C GLN A 98 -22.13 -8.85 5.64
N GLY A 99 -22.14 -8.33 4.40
CA GLY A 99 -23.30 -8.45 3.51
C GLY A 99 -23.64 -9.91 3.19
N LEU A 100 -22.63 -10.75 2.93
CA LEU A 100 -22.80 -12.20 2.71
C LEU A 100 -23.28 -12.90 3.99
N ASP A 101 -22.71 -12.58 5.16
CA ASP A 101 -23.15 -13.14 6.44
C ASP A 101 -24.64 -12.85 6.69
N ASN A 102 -25.06 -11.62 6.48
CA ASN A 102 -26.46 -11.23 6.61
C ASN A 102 -27.37 -11.94 5.59
N GLN A 103 -26.94 -12.06 4.34
CA GLN A 103 -27.74 -12.70 3.28
C GLN A 103 -27.90 -14.20 3.49
N PHE A 104 -26.85 -14.87 3.97
CA PHE A 104 -26.81 -16.33 4.08
C PHE A 104 -26.90 -16.85 5.51
N SER A 105 -27.15 -15.97 6.50
CA SER A 105 -27.16 -16.28 7.94
C SER A 105 -25.88 -16.98 8.40
N LEU A 106 -24.74 -16.42 8.00
CA LEU A 106 -23.41 -16.83 8.42
C LEU A 106 -22.90 -15.88 9.52
N ASP A 107 -21.79 -16.23 10.15
CA ASP A 107 -21.11 -15.40 11.16
C ASP A 107 -19.59 -15.58 11.03
N TRP A 108 -19.05 -15.21 9.87
CA TRP A 108 -17.64 -15.41 9.53
C TRP A 108 -16.83 -14.10 9.54
N SER A 109 -17.48 -12.99 9.21
CA SER A 109 -16.76 -11.70 9.07
C SER A 109 -16.10 -11.28 10.37
N GLY A 110 -16.68 -11.58 11.52
CA GLY A 110 -16.11 -11.26 12.84
C GLY A 110 -14.70 -11.82 13.09
N TYR A 111 -14.33 -12.91 12.44
CA TYR A 111 -12.99 -13.51 12.56
C TYR A 111 -11.87 -12.67 11.95
N PHE A 112 -12.18 -11.70 11.09
CA PHE A 112 -11.19 -10.95 10.31
C PHE A 112 -11.03 -9.50 10.76
N ILE A 113 -11.62 -9.10 11.88
CA ILE A 113 -11.60 -7.71 12.38
C ILE A 113 -10.16 -7.26 12.65
N ASP A 114 -9.30 -8.12 13.15
CA ASP A 114 -7.90 -7.85 13.44
C ASP A 114 -7.08 -7.58 12.14
N LEU A 115 -7.35 -8.32 11.07
CA LEU A 115 -6.72 -8.09 9.76
C LEU A 115 -7.20 -6.77 9.13
N VAL A 116 -8.48 -6.43 9.30
CA VAL A 116 -9.01 -5.12 8.87
C VAL A 116 -8.32 -4.01 9.66
N ALA A 117 -8.25 -4.13 10.97
CA ALA A 117 -7.58 -3.16 11.84
C ALA A 117 -6.10 -2.96 11.47
N LEU A 118 -5.39 -4.06 11.15
CA LEU A 118 -4.00 -3.99 10.67
C LEU A 118 -3.88 -3.22 9.35
N SER A 119 -4.81 -3.45 8.40
CA SER A 119 -4.78 -2.76 7.12
C SER A 119 -5.05 -1.26 7.27
N LEU A 120 -5.96 -0.85 8.17
CA LEU A 120 -6.21 0.56 8.47
C LEU A 120 -4.95 1.29 8.98
N VAL A 121 -4.14 0.61 9.80
CA VAL A 121 -2.85 1.14 10.26
C VAL A 121 -1.82 1.14 9.13
N SER A 122 -1.78 0.07 8.32
CA SER A 122 -0.84 -0.07 7.20
C SER A 122 -1.02 1.01 6.14
N ASP A 123 -2.26 1.32 5.80
CA ASP A 123 -2.61 2.31 4.78
C ASP A 123 -2.68 3.74 5.35
N SER A 124 -2.32 3.90 6.64
CA SER A 124 -2.33 5.21 7.32
C SER A 124 -3.71 5.88 7.27
N MET A 125 -4.78 5.10 7.39
CA MET A 125 -6.14 5.61 7.38
C MET A 125 -6.40 6.54 8.57
N ILE A 126 -7.33 7.48 8.41
CA ILE A 126 -7.64 8.50 9.42
C ILE A 126 -8.28 7.83 10.64
N MET A 127 -7.51 7.70 11.73
CA MET A 127 -7.95 7.04 12.97
C MET A 127 -8.81 7.94 13.86
N SER A 128 -9.05 9.21 13.48
CA SER A 128 -10.07 10.03 14.12
C SER A 128 -11.50 9.68 13.67
N GLU A 129 -11.66 8.99 12.56
CA GLU A 129 -12.92 8.40 12.14
C GLU A 129 -13.39 7.33 13.14
N MET A 130 -14.66 7.42 13.56
CA MET A 130 -15.22 6.54 14.59
C MET A 130 -15.16 5.08 14.17
N GLU A 131 -15.52 4.78 12.92
CA GLU A 131 -15.53 3.43 12.39
C GLU A 131 -14.11 2.81 12.42
N ASN A 132 -13.07 3.52 11.97
CA ASN A 132 -11.70 3.03 11.97
C ASN A 132 -11.20 2.75 13.40
N ARG A 133 -11.57 3.62 14.36
CA ARG A 133 -11.24 3.41 15.77
C ARG A 133 -11.94 2.18 16.37
N GLU A 134 -13.19 1.95 15.99
CA GLU A 134 -13.92 0.75 16.45
C GLU A 134 -13.26 -0.53 15.93
N TYR A 135 -12.92 -0.60 14.65
CA TYR A 135 -12.17 -1.73 14.11
C TYR A 135 -10.84 -1.95 14.83
N TYR A 136 -10.08 -0.87 15.10
CA TYR A 136 -8.83 -0.96 15.83
C TYR A 136 -9.05 -1.44 17.27
N HIS A 137 -10.03 -0.88 17.97
CA HIS A 137 -10.36 -1.24 19.34
C HIS A 137 -10.75 -2.73 19.47
N PHE A 138 -11.61 -3.22 18.59
CA PHE A 138 -12.07 -4.60 18.66
C PHE A 138 -11.08 -5.61 18.06
N GLY A 139 -10.22 -5.21 17.15
CA GLY A 139 -9.31 -6.12 16.45
C GLY A 139 -7.86 -6.11 16.90
N LEU A 140 -7.35 -4.95 17.38
CA LEU A 140 -5.90 -4.78 17.61
C LEU A 140 -5.53 -3.94 18.82
N GLU A 141 -6.45 -3.57 19.71
CA GLU A 141 -6.08 -2.74 20.87
C GLU A 141 -5.17 -3.48 21.86
N THR A 142 -5.39 -4.78 22.03
CA THR A 142 -4.57 -5.65 22.86
C THR A 142 -4.31 -6.97 22.16
N ARG A 143 -3.32 -7.74 22.66
CA ARG A 143 -3.00 -9.07 22.13
C ARG A 143 -4.21 -10.03 22.13
N ASP A 144 -5.07 -9.94 23.13
CA ASP A 144 -6.26 -10.78 23.27
C ASP A 144 -7.35 -10.51 22.22
N CYS A 145 -7.30 -9.34 21.56
CA CYS A 145 -8.23 -9.02 20.47
C CYS A 145 -7.83 -9.70 19.14
N VAL A 146 -6.60 -10.24 19.03
CA VAL A 146 -6.07 -10.80 17.79
C VAL A 146 -6.50 -12.24 17.62
N ASN A 147 -7.35 -12.49 16.62
CA ASN A 147 -7.85 -13.83 16.28
C ASN A 147 -6.90 -14.60 15.36
N ASN A 148 -6.23 -13.89 14.44
CA ASN A 148 -5.34 -14.52 13.47
C ASN A 148 -4.06 -15.02 14.14
N GLU A 149 -3.83 -16.32 14.09
CA GLU A 149 -2.72 -16.98 14.78
C GLU A 149 -1.34 -16.46 14.28
N PHE A 150 -1.19 -16.23 12.98
CA PHE A 150 0.06 -15.73 12.43
C PHE A 150 0.31 -14.27 12.83
N LEU A 151 -0.70 -13.40 12.77
CA LEU A 151 -0.58 -12.02 13.24
C LEU A 151 -0.26 -11.98 14.74
N GLY A 152 -0.91 -12.82 15.53
CA GLY A 152 -0.60 -12.98 16.95
C GLY A 152 0.85 -13.35 17.19
N ALA A 153 1.36 -14.35 16.48
CA ALA A 153 2.76 -14.77 16.58
C ALA A 153 3.75 -13.68 16.12
N MET A 154 3.39 -12.87 15.11
CA MET A 154 4.18 -11.70 14.73
C MET A 154 4.27 -10.67 15.86
N ILE A 155 3.15 -10.38 16.53
CA ILE A 155 3.11 -9.44 17.66
C ILE A 155 3.95 -9.98 18.81
N ASP A 156 3.76 -11.23 19.19
CA ASP A 156 4.51 -11.89 20.27
C ASP A 156 6.02 -11.84 20.01
N ARG A 157 6.45 -12.11 18.77
CA ARG A 157 7.87 -12.17 18.40
C ARG A 157 8.51 -10.78 18.24
N PHE A 158 7.83 -9.85 17.56
CA PHE A 158 8.45 -8.59 17.13
C PHE A 158 8.08 -7.40 17.98
N VAL A 159 6.98 -7.43 18.69
CA VAL A 159 6.60 -6.40 19.68
C VAL A 159 6.97 -6.86 21.08
N GLY A 160 6.63 -8.10 21.44
CA GLY A 160 7.01 -8.73 22.72
C GLY A 160 6.29 -8.13 23.94
N SER A 161 5.05 -7.62 23.74
CA SER A 161 4.24 -7.04 24.81
C SER A 161 2.75 -7.24 24.49
N ASP A 162 1.97 -7.51 25.51
CA ASP A 162 0.50 -7.63 25.41
C ASP A 162 -0.19 -6.27 25.19
N THR A 163 0.52 -5.20 25.56
CA THR A 163 0.09 -3.82 25.30
C THR A 163 1.03 -3.18 24.29
N TYR A 164 0.46 -2.68 23.21
CA TYR A 164 1.20 -2.02 22.15
C TYR A 164 0.36 -0.88 21.53
N THR A 165 1.01 -0.06 20.75
CA THR A 165 0.39 1.10 20.11
C THR A 165 0.32 0.87 18.59
N GLN A 166 -0.49 1.68 17.90
CA GLN A 166 -0.47 1.76 16.42
C GLN A 166 0.94 2.02 15.88
N ARG A 167 1.74 2.81 16.61
CA ARG A 167 3.14 3.07 16.26
C ARG A 167 3.99 1.80 16.32
N ASP A 168 3.80 0.94 17.33
CA ASP A 168 4.53 -0.33 17.40
C ASP A 168 4.20 -1.23 16.21
N LEU A 169 2.93 -1.33 15.83
CA LEU A 169 2.50 -2.06 14.64
C LEU A 169 3.11 -1.44 13.37
N GLY A 170 3.02 -0.11 13.25
CA GLY A 170 3.54 0.64 12.10
C GLY A 170 5.05 0.51 11.88
N PHE A 171 5.83 0.35 12.96
CA PHE A 171 7.30 0.27 12.87
C PHE A 171 7.87 -1.14 13.01
N LYS A 172 7.17 -2.07 13.66
CA LYS A 172 7.71 -3.40 13.96
C LYS A 172 7.05 -4.52 13.13
N ILE A 173 5.76 -4.39 12.76
CA ILE A 173 5.00 -5.41 12.04
C ILE A 173 4.87 -5.07 10.56
N ILE A 174 4.28 -3.91 10.25
CA ILE A 174 3.96 -3.50 8.89
C ILE A 174 5.19 -3.44 7.96
N PRO A 175 6.37 -2.93 8.36
CA PRO A 175 7.54 -2.94 7.49
C PRO A 175 8.00 -4.34 7.09
N LYS A 176 7.82 -5.33 7.96
CA LYS A 176 8.16 -6.73 7.69
C LYS A 176 7.20 -7.34 6.67
N LEU A 177 5.90 -7.15 6.82
CA LEU A 177 4.90 -7.55 5.83
C LEU A 177 5.15 -6.87 4.48
N ASN A 178 5.38 -5.56 4.49
CA ASN A 178 5.66 -4.79 3.29
C ASN A 178 6.94 -5.23 2.57
N SER A 179 7.94 -5.75 3.29
CA SER A 179 9.15 -6.27 2.66
C SER A 179 8.85 -7.47 1.78
N VAL A 180 7.97 -8.36 2.22
CA VAL A 180 7.51 -9.51 1.45
C VAL A 180 6.60 -9.08 0.30
N CYS A 181 5.63 -8.19 0.55
CA CYS A 181 4.71 -7.71 -0.49
C CYS A 181 5.43 -7.02 -1.66
N ARG A 182 6.58 -6.38 -1.38
CA ARG A 182 7.35 -5.63 -2.38
C ARG A 182 8.47 -6.42 -3.04
N CYS A 183 8.81 -7.60 -2.54
CA CYS A 183 9.82 -8.45 -3.18
C CYS A 183 9.28 -9.07 -4.48
N ASN A 184 10.20 -9.53 -5.34
CA ASN A 184 9.83 -10.23 -6.58
C ASN A 184 9.63 -11.73 -6.36
N ASP A 185 9.81 -12.22 -5.12
CA ASP A 185 9.68 -13.62 -4.77
C ASP A 185 8.20 -13.98 -4.55
N VAL A 186 7.61 -14.61 -5.55
CA VAL A 186 6.20 -15.06 -5.54
C VAL A 186 6.00 -16.20 -4.54
N GLU A 187 7.00 -17.07 -4.35
CA GLU A 187 6.91 -18.19 -3.41
C GLU A 187 6.85 -17.69 -1.97
N LEU A 188 7.68 -16.69 -1.63
CA LEU A 188 7.65 -16.05 -0.32
C LEU A 188 6.31 -15.34 -0.06
N LYS A 189 5.75 -14.65 -1.06
CA LYS A 189 4.40 -14.05 -0.95
C LYS A 189 3.32 -15.11 -0.74
N GLN A 190 3.41 -16.22 -1.46
CA GLN A 190 2.48 -17.34 -1.28
C GLN A 190 2.60 -17.94 0.12
N GLN A 191 3.81 -18.13 0.63
CA GLN A 191 4.06 -18.63 1.99
C GLN A 191 3.43 -17.70 3.03
N LEU A 192 3.56 -16.37 2.85
CA LEU A 192 2.93 -15.38 3.74
C LEU A 192 1.39 -15.51 3.75
N ILE A 193 0.77 -15.69 2.58
CA ILE A 193 -0.69 -15.88 2.50
C ILE A 193 -1.09 -17.19 3.20
N LEU A 194 -0.34 -18.28 2.96
CA LEU A 194 -0.60 -19.56 3.61
C LEU A 194 -0.48 -19.48 5.14
N ALA A 195 0.42 -18.62 5.65
CA ALA A 195 0.53 -18.37 7.08
C ALA A 195 -0.73 -17.67 7.65
N PHE A 196 -1.22 -16.63 6.98
CA PHE A 196 -2.42 -15.93 7.39
C PHE A 196 -3.69 -16.81 7.37
N ILE A 197 -3.74 -17.83 6.51
CA ILE A 197 -4.86 -18.79 6.46
C ILE A 197 -4.60 -20.09 7.25
N GLY A 198 -3.51 -20.15 8.01
CA GLY A 198 -3.17 -21.29 8.89
C GLY A 198 -2.77 -22.58 8.15
N GLN A 199 -2.14 -22.46 6.98
CA GLN A 199 -1.78 -23.60 6.13
C GLN A 199 -0.26 -23.81 5.96
N CYS A 200 0.56 -23.25 6.85
CA CYS A 200 1.99 -23.48 6.87
C CYS A 200 2.59 -23.37 8.28
N ASP A 201 3.88 -23.65 8.42
CA ASP A 201 4.59 -23.45 9.69
C ASP A 201 4.78 -21.95 9.98
N ILE A 202 4.25 -21.53 11.13
CA ILE A 202 4.28 -20.14 11.55
C ILE A 202 5.72 -19.68 11.81
N ASN A 203 6.53 -20.48 12.51
CA ASN A 203 7.88 -20.07 12.91
C ASN A 203 8.80 -19.96 11.69
N GLU A 204 8.73 -20.90 10.76
CA GLU A 204 9.47 -20.84 9.50
C GLU A 204 9.10 -19.59 8.72
N THR A 205 7.80 -19.27 8.63
CA THR A 205 7.35 -18.06 7.91
C THR A 205 7.78 -16.78 8.62
N LEU A 206 7.79 -16.74 9.95
CA LEU A 206 8.31 -15.59 10.71
C LEU A 206 9.81 -15.36 10.43
N ASP A 207 10.62 -16.42 10.34
CA ASP A 207 12.03 -16.34 9.97
C ASP A 207 12.21 -15.79 8.55
N MET A 208 11.44 -16.27 7.59
CA MET A 208 11.46 -15.80 6.20
C MET A 208 11.07 -14.32 6.09
N VAL A 209 10.04 -13.90 6.80
CA VAL A 209 9.58 -12.48 6.84
C VAL A 209 10.65 -11.58 7.44
N GLU A 210 11.29 -12.00 8.54
CA GLU A 210 12.39 -11.25 9.16
C GLU A 210 13.59 -11.14 8.21
N GLN A 211 13.98 -12.25 7.58
CA GLN A 211 15.08 -12.26 6.60
C GLN A 211 14.80 -11.35 5.41
N SER A 212 13.57 -11.37 4.88
CA SER A 212 13.14 -10.45 3.80
C SER A 212 13.28 -8.99 4.21
N HIS A 213 12.87 -8.65 5.43
CA HIS A 213 12.98 -7.29 5.96
C HIS A 213 14.44 -6.85 6.14
N GLN A 214 15.29 -7.71 6.69
CA GLN A 214 16.73 -7.40 6.85
C GLN A 214 17.42 -7.22 5.50
N ASN A 215 17.09 -8.06 4.51
CA ASN A 215 17.59 -7.91 3.14
C ASN A 215 17.16 -6.57 2.53
N GLN A 216 15.89 -6.19 2.72
CA GLN A 216 15.39 -4.91 2.24
C GLN A 216 16.13 -3.72 2.87
N ILE A 217 16.33 -3.74 4.20
CA ILE A 217 17.08 -2.71 4.91
C ILE A 217 18.48 -2.58 4.33
N LYS A 218 19.18 -3.71 4.18
CA LYS A 218 20.54 -3.74 3.65
C LYS A 218 20.62 -3.13 2.25
N ILE A 219 19.75 -3.55 1.34
CA ILE A 219 19.72 -3.01 -0.05
C ILE A 219 19.52 -1.49 -0.03
N VAL A 220 18.56 -1.02 0.76
CA VAL A 220 18.26 0.42 0.87
C VAL A 220 19.44 1.20 1.45
N ASP A 221 20.09 0.66 2.50
CA ASP A 221 21.24 1.30 3.12
C ASP A 221 22.45 1.32 2.19
N ASP A 222 22.72 0.22 1.47
CA ASP A 222 23.79 0.12 0.47
C ASP A 222 23.58 1.16 -0.65
N ILE A 223 22.36 1.31 -1.18
CA ILE A 223 22.06 2.31 -2.22
C ILE A 223 22.31 3.73 -1.70
N ILE A 224 21.87 4.05 -0.49
CA ILE A 224 22.07 5.38 0.11
C ILE A 224 23.57 5.64 0.33
N GLN A 225 24.30 4.69 0.89
CA GLN A 225 25.74 4.85 1.16
C GLN A 225 26.54 5.03 -0.11
N ASN A 226 26.27 4.22 -1.14
CA ASN A 226 26.98 4.27 -2.41
C ASN A 226 26.72 5.58 -3.20
N ASN A 227 25.60 6.26 -2.91
CA ASN A 227 25.19 7.48 -3.60
C ASN A 227 25.12 8.72 -2.70
N MET A 228 25.75 8.67 -1.52
CA MET A 228 25.62 9.71 -0.49
C MET A 228 25.98 11.11 -1.00
N ASP A 229 27.10 11.26 -1.72
CA ASP A 229 27.53 12.56 -2.24
C ASP A 229 26.53 13.14 -3.25
N THR A 230 25.96 12.30 -4.11
CA THR A 230 24.93 12.69 -5.07
C THR A 230 23.65 13.10 -4.36
N ILE A 231 23.22 12.31 -3.36
CA ILE A 231 22.01 12.58 -2.56
C ILE A 231 22.14 13.92 -1.82
N LEU A 232 23.29 14.17 -1.19
CA LEU A 232 23.54 15.43 -0.47
C LEU A 232 23.62 16.63 -1.42
N SER A 233 24.16 16.45 -2.63
CA SER A 233 24.13 17.48 -3.68
C SER A 233 22.71 17.80 -4.11
N CYS A 234 21.88 16.78 -4.39
CA CYS A 234 20.46 16.96 -4.69
C CYS A 234 19.70 17.61 -3.53
N GLY A 235 20.10 17.35 -2.29
CA GLY A 235 19.52 17.90 -1.07
C GLY A 235 19.58 19.45 -0.95
N GLN A 236 20.38 20.12 -1.78
CA GLN A 236 20.40 21.57 -1.84
C GLN A 236 19.15 22.16 -2.53
N ASN A 237 18.46 21.38 -3.35
CA ASN A 237 17.27 21.81 -4.09
C ASN A 237 16.01 21.86 -3.20
N ASN A 238 14.99 22.58 -3.66
CA ASN A 238 13.66 22.62 -3.02
C ASN A 238 12.88 21.33 -3.28
N LEU A 239 12.99 20.77 -4.49
CA LEU A 239 12.55 19.42 -4.84
C LEU A 239 13.78 18.53 -5.07
N ILE A 240 13.90 17.47 -4.31
CA ILE A 240 14.95 16.48 -4.46
C ILE A 240 14.52 15.46 -5.49
N VAL A 241 15.31 15.24 -6.54
CA VAL A 241 15.10 14.14 -7.48
C VAL A 241 16.37 13.30 -7.51
N PHE A 242 16.26 12.05 -7.09
CA PHE A 242 17.32 11.06 -7.18
C PHE A 242 16.88 9.91 -8.08
N ALA A 243 17.56 9.73 -9.20
CA ALA A 243 17.25 8.71 -10.18
C ALA A 243 18.51 7.90 -10.51
N SER A 244 18.40 6.58 -10.55
CA SER A 244 19.49 5.67 -10.89
C SER A 244 18.94 4.34 -11.39
N ASP A 245 19.69 3.67 -12.27
CA ASP A 245 19.40 2.31 -12.73
C ASP A 245 19.50 1.28 -11.60
N ASP A 246 20.28 1.58 -10.55
CA ASP A 246 20.45 0.72 -9.37
C ASP A 246 19.26 0.77 -8.39
N VAL A 247 18.33 1.72 -8.57
CA VAL A 247 17.15 1.84 -7.71
C VAL A 247 16.10 0.80 -8.10
N PRO A 248 15.82 -0.21 -7.26
CA PRO A 248 14.70 -1.11 -7.54
C PRO A 248 13.39 -0.35 -7.47
N ARG A 249 12.56 -0.46 -8.53
CA ARG A 249 11.26 0.24 -8.61
C ARG A 249 10.38 0.01 -7.38
N SER A 250 10.40 -1.20 -6.83
CA SER A 250 9.64 -1.57 -5.62
C SER A 250 10.11 -0.87 -4.34
N TYR A 251 11.33 -0.32 -4.31
CA TYR A 251 11.92 0.36 -3.16
C TYR A 251 11.97 1.88 -3.31
N SER A 252 11.57 2.43 -4.47
CA SER A 252 11.62 3.87 -4.72
C SER A 252 10.94 4.70 -3.63
N GLY A 253 9.74 4.30 -3.18
CA GLY A 253 9.02 5.00 -2.11
C GLY A 253 9.67 4.90 -0.73
N LEU A 254 10.37 3.80 -0.44
CA LEU A 254 11.12 3.64 0.82
C LEU A 254 12.39 4.49 0.82
N LEU A 255 13.12 4.48 -0.30
CA LEU A 255 14.28 5.34 -0.53
C LEU A 255 13.90 6.81 -0.46
N ALA A 256 12.80 7.21 -1.13
CA ALA A 256 12.31 8.58 -1.09
C ALA A 256 12.00 9.03 0.35
N GLY A 257 11.39 8.18 1.16
CA GLY A 257 11.12 8.45 2.57
C GLY A 257 12.39 8.64 3.40
N LYS A 258 13.41 7.78 3.20
CA LYS A 258 14.71 7.90 3.90
C LYS A 258 15.50 9.12 3.44
N ILE A 259 15.60 9.36 2.13
CA ILE A 259 16.32 10.52 1.57
C ILE A 259 15.64 11.83 2.00
N LYS A 260 14.30 11.89 1.98
CA LYS A 260 13.54 13.02 2.53
C LYS A 260 13.99 13.36 3.95
N THR A 261 14.09 12.36 4.81
CA THR A 261 14.50 12.55 6.22
C THR A 261 15.96 13.02 6.35
N LEU A 262 16.85 12.54 5.46
CA LEU A 262 18.25 12.96 5.43
C LEU A 262 18.45 14.39 4.93
N CYS A 263 17.51 14.91 4.13
CA CYS A 263 17.59 16.21 3.48
C CYS A 263 16.51 17.18 4.00
N ASP A 264 16.49 17.42 5.30
CA ASP A 264 15.66 18.43 5.97
C ASP A 264 14.16 18.29 5.70
N ASN A 265 13.69 17.07 5.48
CA ASN A 265 12.28 16.75 5.21
C ASN A 265 11.70 17.40 3.94
N LYS A 266 12.54 17.72 2.95
CA LYS A 266 12.11 18.30 1.68
C LYS A 266 11.34 17.31 0.81
N PRO A 267 10.44 17.76 -0.10
CA PRO A 267 9.83 16.90 -1.10
C PRO A 267 10.88 16.13 -1.88
N THR A 268 10.71 14.82 -1.99
CA THR A 268 11.72 13.93 -2.56
C THR A 268 11.09 12.92 -3.51
N ILE A 269 11.56 12.89 -4.74
CA ILE A 269 11.25 11.89 -5.74
C ILE A 269 12.47 10.97 -5.87
N VAL A 270 12.23 9.66 -5.80
CA VAL A 270 13.26 8.65 -6.11
C VAL A 270 12.72 7.71 -7.16
N GLY A 271 13.50 7.46 -8.21
CA GLY A 271 13.06 6.63 -9.32
C GLY A 271 14.14 5.73 -9.90
N SER A 272 13.67 4.67 -10.56
CA SER A 272 14.45 3.79 -11.42
C SER A 272 14.41 4.33 -12.84
N ILE A 273 15.58 4.37 -13.50
CA ILE A 273 15.68 4.77 -14.91
C ILE A 273 15.63 3.51 -15.79
N LYS A 274 14.83 3.56 -16.83
CA LYS A 274 14.80 2.56 -17.89
C LYS A 274 14.36 3.22 -19.20
N ASP A 275 15.07 3.00 -20.28
CA ASP A 275 14.75 3.51 -21.62
C ASP A 275 14.49 5.03 -21.63
N ASP A 276 15.36 5.82 -20.98
CA ASP A 276 15.28 7.28 -20.81
C ASP A 276 14.05 7.79 -20.07
N ILE A 277 13.34 6.89 -19.39
CA ILE A 277 12.19 7.20 -18.54
C ILE A 277 12.54 6.89 -17.09
N MET A 278 12.28 7.82 -16.19
CA MET A 278 12.30 7.61 -14.76
C MET A 278 10.90 7.27 -14.27
N ILE A 279 10.75 6.12 -13.63
CA ILE A 279 9.52 5.78 -12.89
C ILE A 279 9.87 5.66 -11.41
N GLY A 280 9.18 6.42 -10.59
CA GLY A 280 9.54 6.54 -9.19
C GLY A 280 8.37 6.80 -8.25
N SER A 281 8.73 7.29 -7.08
CA SER A 281 7.76 7.65 -6.04
C SER A 281 8.14 8.98 -5.39
N LEU A 282 7.14 9.83 -5.19
CA LEU A 282 7.22 11.02 -4.36
C LEU A 282 7.00 10.65 -2.89
N ARG A 283 7.73 11.32 -2.00
CA ARG A 283 7.39 11.49 -0.59
C ARG A 283 7.57 12.96 -0.24
N SER A 284 6.49 13.60 0.19
CA SER A 284 6.46 15.04 0.42
C SER A 284 5.87 15.36 1.80
N PRO A 285 6.33 16.44 2.45
CA PRO A 285 5.69 16.97 3.66
C PRO A 285 4.50 17.88 3.34
N ILE A 286 4.27 18.19 2.07
CA ILE A 286 3.19 19.06 1.56
C ILE A 286 2.47 18.37 0.40
N PRO A 287 1.21 18.70 0.11
CA PRO A 287 0.50 18.18 -1.05
C PRO A 287 1.16 18.68 -2.35
N LEU A 288 1.58 17.77 -3.21
CA LEU A 288 2.26 18.08 -4.47
C LEU A 288 1.82 17.19 -5.66
N ARG A 289 1.03 16.14 -5.44
CA ARG A 289 0.64 15.22 -6.51
C ARG A 289 -0.10 15.95 -7.64
N GLU A 290 -1.11 16.76 -7.29
CA GLU A 290 -1.90 17.48 -8.29
C GLU A 290 -1.08 18.50 -9.08
N GLU A 291 -0.16 19.20 -8.41
CA GLU A 291 0.75 20.15 -9.06
C GLU A 291 1.70 19.45 -10.01
N LEU A 292 2.25 18.29 -9.61
CA LEU A 292 3.12 17.48 -10.47
C LEU A 292 2.37 16.92 -11.67
N ASP A 293 1.14 16.43 -11.48
CA ASP A 293 0.34 15.85 -12.55
C ASP A 293 -0.09 16.88 -13.61
N ASN A 294 -0.22 18.15 -13.20
CA ASN A 294 -0.51 19.28 -14.09
C ASN A 294 0.76 19.93 -14.70
N ASN A 295 1.97 19.46 -14.34
CA ASN A 295 3.21 20.04 -14.84
C ASN A 295 3.65 19.37 -16.15
N GLU A 296 3.87 20.18 -17.20
CA GLU A 296 4.25 19.69 -18.54
C GLU A 296 5.58 18.90 -18.57
N LEU A 297 6.41 19.00 -17.52
CA LEU A 297 7.67 18.26 -17.40
C LEU A 297 7.48 16.86 -16.81
N VAL A 298 6.29 16.53 -16.35
CA VAL A 298 5.92 15.24 -15.73
C VAL A 298 4.93 14.53 -16.64
N ASP A 299 5.19 13.26 -16.94
CA ASP A 299 4.29 12.50 -17.81
C ASP A 299 2.99 12.14 -17.08
N TRP A 300 3.10 11.77 -15.79
CA TRP A 300 1.96 11.57 -14.88
C TRP A 300 2.41 11.53 -13.41
N ALA A 301 1.50 11.88 -12.50
CA ALA A 301 1.62 11.67 -11.06
C ALA A 301 0.28 11.12 -10.51
N SER A 302 0.32 9.95 -9.85
CA SER A 302 -0.90 9.26 -9.40
C SER A 302 -0.73 8.66 -8.00
N GLY A 303 -1.73 8.85 -7.15
CA GLY A 303 -1.77 8.43 -5.76
C GLY A 303 -2.21 9.55 -4.82
N HIS A 304 -1.74 9.51 -3.57
CA HIS A 304 -2.06 10.53 -2.57
C HIS A 304 -1.21 11.80 -2.76
N GLU A 305 -1.71 12.93 -2.28
CA GLU A 305 -1.07 14.25 -2.45
C GLU A 305 0.39 14.31 -1.94
N GLU A 306 0.69 13.63 -0.83
CA GLU A 306 2.02 13.64 -0.21
C GLU A 306 2.83 12.37 -0.52
N SER A 307 2.23 11.40 -1.23
CA SER A 307 2.82 10.09 -1.49
C SER A 307 2.26 9.44 -2.74
N CYS A 308 2.86 9.70 -3.88
CA CYS A 308 2.38 9.23 -5.18
C CYS A 308 3.47 8.52 -6.00
N GLY A 309 3.04 7.82 -7.05
CA GLY A 309 3.89 7.39 -8.16
C GLY A 309 4.07 8.53 -9.13
N VAL A 310 5.23 8.59 -9.79
CA VAL A 310 5.53 9.60 -10.81
C VAL A 310 6.28 8.97 -11.98
N GLN A 311 6.07 9.51 -13.18
CA GLN A 311 6.86 9.22 -14.37
C GLN A 311 7.36 10.53 -14.97
N ILE A 312 8.65 10.57 -15.33
CA ILE A 312 9.30 11.76 -15.84
C ILE A 312 10.32 11.31 -16.90
N GLN A 313 10.39 12.01 -18.04
CA GLN A 313 11.46 11.81 -19.01
C GLN A 313 12.80 12.28 -18.38
N VAL A 314 13.86 11.51 -18.52
CA VAL A 314 15.15 11.82 -17.89
C VAL A 314 15.64 13.23 -18.26
N ASP A 315 15.43 13.65 -19.53
CA ASP A 315 15.78 14.98 -20.00
C ASP A 315 15.03 16.11 -19.31
N ASN A 316 13.86 15.85 -18.74
CA ASN A 316 13.04 16.84 -18.04
C ASN A 316 13.40 16.98 -16.55
N ILE A 317 14.18 16.07 -15.97
CA ILE A 317 14.46 16.05 -14.52
C ILE A 317 15.10 17.36 -14.06
N GLN A 318 16.15 17.83 -14.78
CA GLN A 318 16.86 19.05 -14.38
C GLN A 318 15.94 20.28 -14.49
N ALA A 319 15.16 20.37 -15.57
CA ALA A 319 14.21 21.48 -15.76
C ALA A 319 13.13 21.49 -14.66
N LEU A 320 12.65 20.33 -14.23
CA LEU A 320 11.71 20.20 -13.12
C LEU A 320 12.33 20.68 -11.80
N VAL A 321 13.55 20.27 -11.49
CA VAL A 321 14.28 20.73 -10.30
C VAL A 321 14.48 22.23 -10.33
N ASP A 322 14.90 22.78 -11.46
CA ASP A 322 15.12 24.23 -11.63
C ASP A 322 13.80 25.01 -11.45
N TYR A 323 12.69 24.50 -11.99
CA TYR A 323 11.36 25.09 -11.79
C TYR A 323 11.02 25.18 -10.30
N TYR A 324 11.16 24.08 -9.53
CA TYR A 324 10.88 24.08 -8.10
C TYR A 324 11.85 24.92 -7.27
N ASN A 325 13.06 25.15 -7.73
CA ASN A 325 14.00 26.08 -7.10
C ASN A 325 13.60 27.55 -7.26
N THR A 326 12.71 27.88 -8.21
CA THR A 326 12.15 29.25 -8.36
C THR A 326 10.90 29.49 -7.49
N ILE A 327 10.32 28.44 -6.93
CA ILE A 327 9.08 28.51 -6.14
C ILE A 327 9.43 28.45 -4.65
N GLU A 328 8.84 29.33 -3.86
CA GLU A 328 8.88 29.23 -2.41
C GLU A 328 7.84 28.21 -1.95
N LEU A 329 8.30 26.99 -1.65
CA LEU A 329 7.44 25.97 -1.07
C LEU A 329 7.14 26.34 0.39
N SER A 330 5.97 26.90 0.63
CA SER A 330 5.53 27.25 1.97
C SER A 330 5.16 25.98 2.74
N TYR A 331 5.95 25.63 3.73
CA TYR A 331 5.70 24.53 4.65
C TYR A 331 5.01 25.05 5.91
N THR A 332 3.74 24.72 6.08
CA THR A 332 3.08 24.84 7.38
C THR A 332 3.08 23.44 8.00
N PRO A 333 3.88 23.16 9.02
CA PRO A 333 3.89 21.83 9.64
C PRO A 333 2.48 21.54 10.20
N HIS A 334 1.84 20.50 9.69
CA HIS A 334 0.61 19.98 10.28
C HIS A 334 1.00 19.28 11.58
N ILE A 335 0.87 19.98 12.68
CA ILE A 335 1.07 19.40 14.01
C ILE A 335 -0.28 18.79 14.41
N ASP A 336 -0.44 17.49 14.18
CA ASP A 336 -1.48 16.71 14.81
C ASP A 336 -1.20 16.63 16.31
N VAL A 337 -1.79 17.56 17.06
CA VAL A 337 -1.80 17.48 18.52
C VAL A 337 -2.78 16.40 18.92
N LEU A 338 -2.31 15.16 19.03
CA LEU A 338 -3.04 14.09 19.71
C LEU A 338 -3.19 14.47 21.19
N LYS A 339 -4.29 15.12 21.53
CA LYS A 339 -4.71 15.24 22.94
C LYS A 339 -5.20 13.86 23.38
N SER A 340 -4.35 13.12 24.09
CA SER A 340 -4.81 11.96 24.83
C SER A 340 -5.69 12.41 25.98
N TYR A 341 -6.98 12.15 25.88
CA TYR A 341 -7.87 12.23 27.03
C TYR A 341 -7.85 10.89 27.76
N SER A 342 -7.23 10.83 28.94
CA SER A 342 -7.51 9.70 29.85
C SER A 342 -8.93 9.90 30.37
N ILE A 343 -9.87 9.07 29.94
CA ILE A 343 -11.15 8.93 30.59
C ILE A 343 -10.87 8.23 31.92
N LYS A 344 -10.77 9.00 33.01
CA LYS A 344 -10.92 8.42 34.34
C LYS A 344 -12.35 7.92 34.42
N SER A 345 -12.50 6.61 34.64
CA SER A 345 -13.77 5.94 34.90
C SER A 345 -14.57 6.75 35.93
N ILE A 346 -15.80 7.07 35.53
CA ILE A 346 -16.86 7.50 36.45
C ILE A 346 -17.33 6.29 37.24
#